data_43e08399aaa379f979ecdb24a27ffb69
#
_entry.id   43e08399aaa379f979ecdb24a27ffb69
#
_cell.length_a   1.000
_cell.length_b   1.000
_cell.length_c   1.000
_cell.angle_alpha   90.00
_cell.angle_beta   90.00
_cell.angle_gamma   90.00
#
_symmetry.space_group_name_H-M   'P 1'
#
loop_
_entity.id
_entity.type
_entity.pdbx_description
1 polymer ?
#
loop_
_entity_poly.entity_id
_entity_poly.type
_entity_poly.pdbx_seq_one_letter_code
_entity_poly.pdbx_strand_id
1 'polypeptide(L)'
;MADHAHNLRASAAAGRPFGVITRGTTNHNRLRRCDRWMLAHPEISALLRHVDTPLALDVGYGASYATTVEWAGWLRRANPRVDVRGLEIHPDRVLPPRDGVRFELGGFELAGYRPQLVRAFNVLRQYDVDQVEEAWQTVCSLSLIHI
;
A
#
# COMPACT_ATOMS: atom_id res chain seq x y z
N MET A 1 1.18 -3.00 26.53
CA MET A 1 0.34 -2.98 25.32
C MET A 1 -0.32 -1.64 25.01
N ALA A 2 -0.49 -0.74 25.95
CA ALA A 2 -1.02 0.60 25.69
C ALA A 2 -0.11 1.53 24.86
N ASP A 3 1.14 1.14 24.66
CA ASP A 3 2.17 2.00 24.07
C ASP A 3 2.17 2.06 22.51
N HIS A 4 1.55 1.08 21.84
CA HIS A 4 1.60 1.02 20.38
C HIS A 4 0.68 2.03 19.68
N ALA A 5 -0.55 2.21 20.15
CA ALA A 5 -1.47 3.18 19.56
C ALA A 5 -0.97 4.62 19.72
N HIS A 6 -0.37 4.93 20.88
CA HIS A 6 0.22 6.24 21.13
C HIS A 6 1.45 6.47 20.23
N ASN A 7 2.28 5.46 20.07
CA ASN A 7 3.44 5.50 19.17
C ASN A 7 3.06 5.66 17.70
N LEU A 8 1.96 5.05 17.27
CA LEU A 8 1.43 5.19 15.92
C LEU A 8 1.05 6.66 15.62
N ARG A 9 0.31 7.30 16.53
CA ARG A 9 -0.09 8.71 16.38
C ARG A 9 1.11 9.66 16.39
N ALA A 10 2.03 9.45 17.30
CA ALA A 10 3.24 10.26 17.40
C ALA A 10 4.12 10.13 16.14
N SER A 11 4.21 8.94 15.56
CA SER A 11 4.97 8.72 14.34
C SER A 11 4.33 9.40 13.13
N ALA A 12 3.00 9.30 12.98
CA ALA A 12 2.28 9.98 11.91
C ALA A 12 2.41 11.50 12.01
N ALA A 13 2.26 12.07 13.20
CA ALA A 13 2.41 13.50 13.43
C ALA A 13 3.84 14.01 13.16
N ALA A 14 4.85 13.17 13.38
CA ALA A 14 6.24 13.49 13.09
C ALA A 14 6.65 13.26 11.63
N GLY A 15 5.74 12.84 10.75
CA GLY A 15 6.04 12.50 9.35
C GLY A 15 6.92 11.25 9.19
N ARG A 16 7.04 10.44 10.23
CA ARG A 16 7.78 9.16 10.19
C ARG A 16 6.87 8.02 9.78
N PRO A 17 7.44 6.91 9.24
CA PRO A 17 6.67 5.72 8.91
C PRO A 17 5.82 5.23 10.08
N PHE A 18 4.56 5.00 9.79
CA PHE A 18 3.54 4.70 10.77
C PHE A 18 3.01 3.29 10.54
N GLY A 19 3.25 2.41 11.49
CA GLY A 19 2.84 1.01 11.42
C GLY A 19 3.80 0.06 12.15
N VAL A 20 3.56 -1.23 12.01
CA VAL A 20 4.39 -2.32 12.54
C VAL A 20 4.99 -3.11 11.37
N ILE A 21 6.22 -3.56 11.54
CA ILE A 21 6.92 -4.37 10.53
C ILE A 21 6.07 -5.59 10.16
N THR A 22 5.83 -5.78 8.87
CA THR A 22 5.08 -6.91 8.36
C THR A 22 5.79 -8.22 8.66
N ARG A 23 5.03 -9.20 9.14
CA ARG A 23 5.51 -10.57 9.35
C ARG A 23 5.08 -11.46 8.20
N GLY A 24 5.89 -12.45 7.92
CA GLY A 24 5.63 -13.40 6.86
C GLY A 24 6.31 -13.06 5.55
N THR A 25 6.15 -13.95 4.59
CA THR A 25 6.75 -13.87 3.27
C THR A 25 5.68 -13.67 2.20
N THR A 26 6.07 -13.03 1.11
CA THR A 26 5.24 -12.96 -0.10
C THR A 26 5.92 -13.70 -1.24
N ASN A 27 5.14 -14.11 -2.24
CA ASN A 27 5.67 -14.85 -3.38
C ASN A 27 4.84 -14.54 -4.63
N HIS A 28 5.34 -14.96 -5.79
CA HIS A 28 4.66 -14.81 -7.07
C HIS A 28 3.26 -15.42 -7.05
N ASN A 29 2.34 -14.78 -7.75
CA ASN A 29 0.93 -15.17 -7.91
C ASN A 29 0.08 -15.19 -6.63
N ARG A 30 0.63 -14.86 -5.48
CA ARG A 30 -0.10 -14.90 -4.21
C ARG A 30 -1.35 -14.02 -4.20
N LEU A 31 -1.28 -12.83 -4.77
CA LEU A 31 -2.37 -11.87 -4.81
C LEU A 31 -3.06 -11.77 -6.18
N ARG A 32 -2.73 -12.65 -7.11
CA ARG A 32 -3.23 -12.61 -8.49
C ARG A 32 -4.76 -12.55 -8.58
N ARG A 33 -5.46 -13.29 -7.71
CA ARG A 33 -6.92 -13.29 -7.70
C ARG A 33 -7.48 -11.91 -7.33
N CYS A 34 -6.89 -11.26 -6.34
CA CYS A 34 -7.26 -9.91 -5.92
C CYS A 34 -6.91 -8.87 -6.98
N ASP A 35 -5.74 -8.99 -7.61
CA ASP A 35 -5.32 -8.09 -8.68
C ASP A 35 -6.29 -8.14 -9.87
N ARG A 36 -6.70 -9.33 -10.26
CA ARG A 36 -7.71 -9.52 -11.32
C ARG A 36 -9.06 -8.94 -10.93
N TRP A 37 -9.48 -9.14 -9.68
CA TRP A 37 -10.73 -8.59 -9.16
C TRP A 37 -10.72 -7.06 -9.22
N MET A 38 -9.65 -6.41 -8.77
CA MET A 38 -9.52 -4.95 -8.83
C MET A 38 -9.68 -4.43 -10.25
N LEU A 39 -9.04 -5.08 -11.20
CA LEU A 39 -9.10 -4.67 -12.61
C LEU A 39 -10.50 -4.85 -13.21
N ALA A 40 -11.24 -5.86 -12.75
CA ALA A 40 -12.62 -6.12 -13.16
C ALA A 40 -13.64 -5.23 -12.45
N HIS A 41 -13.29 -4.63 -11.30
CA HIS A 41 -14.20 -3.80 -10.53
C HIS A 41 -14.49 -2.49 -11.26
N PRO A 42 -15.78 -2.15 -11.53
CA PRO A 42 -16.12 -1.01 -12.39
C PRO A 42 -15.57 0.33 -11.90
N GLU A 43 -15.70 0.61 -10.60
CA GLU A 43 -15.25 1.88 -10.03
C GLU A 43 -13.72 2.02 -10.06
N ILE A 44 -12.98 0.96 -9.72
CA ILE A 44 -11.52 0.96 -9.74
C ILE A 44 -11.03 1.11 -11.18
N SER A 45 -11.60 0.36 -12.09
CA SER A 45 -11.24 0.41 -13.50
C SER A 45 -11.54 1.79 -14.12
N ALA A 46 -12.70 2.38 -13.80
CA ALA A 46 -13.05 3.71 -14.24
C ALA A 46 -12.09 4.77 -13.69
N LEU A 47 -11.79 4.73 -12.39
CA LEU A 47 -10.84 5.64 -11.75
C LEU A 47 -9.47 5.60 -12.43
N LEU A 48 -8.94 4.40 -12.64
CA LEU A 48 -7.63 4.21 -13.26
C LEU A 48 -7.58 4.77 -14.69
N ARG A 49 -8.67 4.61 -15.46
CA ARG A 49 -8.73 5.09 -16.85
C ARG A 49 -8.92 6.60 -16.99
N HIS A 50 -9.65 7.22 -16.05
CA HIS A 50 -9.99 8.65 -16.15
C HIS A 50 -8.92 9.57 -15.58
N VAL A 51 -8.07 9.10 -14.68
CA VAL A 51 -6.96 9.88 -14.15
C VAL A 51 -5.76 9.77 -15.08
N ASP A 52 -5.13 10.88 -15.38
CA ASP A 52 -4.02 10.92 -16.36
C ASP A 52 -2.83 10.08 -15.90
N THR A 53 -2.37 10.29 -14.67
CA THR A 53 -1.29 9.50 -14.06
C THR A 53 -1.71 9.06 -12.65
N PRO A 54 -2.54 8.00 -12.53
CA PRO A 54 -3.00 7.57 -11.23
C PRO A 54 -1.85 7.02 -10.38
N LEU A 55 -1.83 7.40 -9.11
CA LEU A 55 -0.91 6.88 -8.11
C LEU A 55 -1.55 5.73 -7.33
N ALA A 56 -0.90 4.59 -7.29
CA ALA A 56 -1.30 3.41 -6.53
C ALA A 56 -0.20 3.01 -5.54
N LEU A 57 -0.57 2.85 -4.28
CA LEU A 57 0.36 2.48 -3.22
C LEU A 57 0.08 1.08 -2.67
N ASP A 58 1.13 0.29 -2.52
CA ASP A 58 1.12 -1.03 -1.87
C ASP A 58 1.78 -0.92 -0.51
N VAL A 59 0.98 -0.86 0.55
CA VAL A 59 1.46 -0.63 1.92
C VAL A 59 1.86 -1.94 2.57
N GLY A 60 3.08 -2.01 3.07
CA GLY A 60 3.59 -3.19 3.75
C GLY A 60 3.83 -4.36 2.78
N TYR A 61 4.48 -4.10 1.66
CA TYR A 61 4.75 -5.13 0.65
C TYR A 61 5.70 -6.26 1.14
N GLY A 62 6.38 -6.05 2.27
CA GLY A 62 7.25 -7.05 2.89
C GLY A 62 8.68 -7.03 2.36
N ALA A 63 9.33 -8.20 2.35
CA ALA A 63 10.74 -8.33 1.98
C ALA A 63 10.97 -8.64 0.49
N SER A 64 9.92 -8.70 -0.33
CA SER A 64 10.03 -9.06 -1.74
C SER A 64 9.23 -8.10 -2.62
N TYR A 65 9.78 -7.77 -3.78
CA TYR A 65 9.12 -6.97 -4.81
C TYR A 65 7.98 -7.69 -5.54
N ALA A 66 7.89 -9.01 -5.42
CA ALA A 66 7.08 -9.86 -6.30
C ALA A 66 5.62 -9.40 -6.42
N THR A 67 4.90 -9.26 -5.32
CA THR A 67 3.48 -8.91 -5.35
C THR A 67 3.20 -7.48 -5.81
N THR A 68 4.08 -6.54 -5.52
CA THR A 68 3.93 -5.14 -5.96
C THR A 68 4.19 -5.00 -7.46
N VAL A 69 5.22 -5.66 -7.98
CA VAL A 69 5.55 -5.66 -9.41
C VAL A 69 4.46 -6.35 -10.23
N GLU A 70 3.94 -7.47 -9.75
CA GLU A 70 2.80 -8.15 -10.38
C GLU A 70 1.55 -7.25 -10.43
N TRP A 71 1.25 -6.58 -9.33
CA TRP A 71 0.14 -5.64 -9.26
C TRP A 71 0.28 -4.51 -10.28
N ALA A 72 1.47 -3.93 -10.38
CA ALA A 72 1.75 -2.90 -11.38
C ALA A 72 1.47 -3.41 -12.80
N GLY A 73 1.85 -4.64 -13.11
CA GLY A 73 1.57 -5.27 -14.40
C GLY A 73 0.07 -5.36 -14.68
N TRP A 74 -0.74 -5.70 -13.68
CA TRP A 74 -2.20 -5.71 -13.81
C TRP A 74 -2.80 -4.32 -13.99
N LEU A 75 -2.40 -3.35 -13.17
CA LEU A 75 -2.92 -1.98 -13.23
C LEU A 75 -2.59 -1.29 -14.56
N ARG A 76 -1.42 -1.56 -15.13
CA ARG A 76 -1.00 -1.02 -16.44
C ARG A 76 -1.90 -1.46 -17.59
N ARG A 77 -2.67 -2.52 -17.43
CA ARG A 77 -3.68 -2.93 -18.42
C ARG A 77 -4.84 -1.92 -18.49
N ALA A 78 -5.18 -1.29 -17.37
CA ALA A 78 -6.20 -0.25 -17.33
C ALA A 78 -5.63 1.13 -17.72
N ASN A 79 -4.44 1.46 -17.23
CA ASN A 79 -3.74 2.69 -17.56
C ASN A 79 -2.22 2.48 -17.58
N PRO A 80 -1.56 2.52 -18.75
CA PRO A 80 -0.11 2.34 -18.86
C PRO A 80 0.72 3.37 -18.07
N ARG A 81 0.14 4.51 -17.71
CA ARG A 81 0.79 5.59 -16.98
C ARG A 81 0.59 5.53 -15.46
N VAL A 82 0.00 4.47 -14.95
CA VAL A 82 -0.13 4.30 -13.50
C VAL A 82 1.25 4.32 -12.82
N ASP A 83 1.39 5.15 -11.80
CA ASP A 83 2.58 5.19 -10.94
C ASP A 83 2.32 4.26 -9.74
N VAL A 84 3.03 3.14 -9.69
CA VAL A 84 2.91 2.16 -8.60
C VAL A 84 4.12 2.25 -7.70
N ARG A 85 3.88 2.38 -6.40
CA ARG A 85 4.93 2.42 -5.39
C ARG A 85 4.63 1.46 -4.26
N GLY A 86 5.66 0.79 -3.78
CA GLY A 86 5.60 -0.01 -2.56
C GLY A 86 6.09 0.78 -1.36
N LEU A 87 5.38 0.71 -0.25
CA LEU A 87 5.79 1.32 1.01
C LEU A 87 6.11 0.23 2.04
N GLU A 88 7.24 0.37 2.72
CA GLU A 88 7.64 -0.49 3.82
C GLU A 88 8.20 0.35 4.96
N ILE A 89 7.87 -0.02 6.20
CA ILE A 89 8.28 0.76 7.38
C ILE A 89 9.70 0.44 7.84
N HIS A 90 10.25 -0.69 7.45
CA HIS A 90 11.59 -1.09 7.83
C HIS A 90 12.61 -0.63 6.78
N PRO A 91 13.57 0.26 7.13
CA PRO A 91 14.53 0.81 6.17
C PRO A 91 15.29 -0.26 5.38
N ASP A 92 15.71 -1.35 6.05
CA ASP A 92 16.47 -2.42 5.42
C ASP A 92 15.67 -3.27 4.41
N ARG A 93 14.35 -3.09 4.36
CA ARG A 93 13.46 -3.76 3.41
C ARG A 93 13.07 -2.89 2.23
N VAL A 94 13.48 -1.63 2.22
CA VAL A 94 13.23 -0.75 1.07
C VAL A 94 14.11 -1.20 -0.08
N LEU A 95 13.47 -1.65 -1.14
CA LEU A 95 14.12 -2.23 -2.31
C LEU A 95 14.47 -1.16 -3.35
N PRO A 96 15.48 -1.41 -4.21
CA PRO A 96 15.71 -0.56 -5.37
C PRO A 96 14.55 -0.63 -6.37
N PRO A 97 14.37 0.39 -7.23
CA PRO A 97 13.34 0.37 -8.27
C PRO A 97 13.45 -0.86 -9.17
N ARG A 98 12.29 -1.40 -9.55
CA ARG A 98 12.23 -2.57 -10.45
C ARG A 98 10.99 -2.51 -11.34
N ASP A 99 11.18 -2.74 -12.63
CA ASP A 99 10.10 -2.81 -13.64
C ASP A 99 9.16 -1.59 -13.59
N GLY A 100 9.74 -0.40 -13.38
CA GLY A 100 9.00 0.85 -13.29
C GLY A 100 8.28 1.08 -11.95
N VAL A 101 8.43 0.19 -10.98
CA VAL A 101 7.92 0.34 -9.61
C VAL A 101 9.01 0.92 -8.72
N ARG A 102 8.66 1.93 -7.93
CA ARG A 102 9.52 2.49 -6.89
C ARG A 102 9.13 1.98 -5.53
N PHE A 103 10.12 1.80 -4.66
CA PHE A 103 9.94 1.35 -3.29
C PHE A 103 10.48 2.41 -2.35
N GLU A 104 9.70 2.77 -1.35
CA GLU A 104 9.99 3.89 -0.45
C GLU A 104 9.70 3.53 1.00
N LEU A 105 10.33 4.26 1.91
CA LEU A 105 10.05 4.17 3.34
C LEU A 105 8.69 4.82 3.62
N GLY A 106 7.79 4.09 4.24
CA GLY A 106 6.47 4.60 4.59
C GLY A 106 5.57 3.53 5.19
N GLY A 107 4.49 3.96 5.79
CA GLY A 107 3.47 3.13 6.40
C GLY A 107 2.07 3.67 6.12
N PHE A 108 1.18 3.62 7.10
CA PHE A 108 -0.20 4.08 6.95
C PHE A 108 -0.36 5.60 6.73
N GLU A 109 0.67 6.41 7.01
CA GLU A 109 0.74 7.82 6.64
C GLU A 109 0.96 8.03 5.13
N LEU A 110 1.14 6.95 4.39
CA LEU A 110 1.32 6.91 2.92
C LEU A 110 2.52 7.74 2.42
N ALA A 111 3.55 7.89 3.22
CA ALA A 111 4.75 8.70 2.93
C ALA A 111 4.42 10.13 2.45
N GLY A 112 3.31 10.68 2.91
CA GLY A 112 2.82 12.01 2.51
C GLY A 112 2.07 12.05 1.18
N TYR A 113 1.89 10.94 0.51
CA TYR A 113 1.16 10.86 -0.77
C TYR A 113 -0.36 10.92 -0.58
N ARG A 114 -1.03 11.33 -1.67
CA ARG A 114 -2.49 11.30 -1.81
C ARG A 114 -2.86 10.43 -3.03
N PRO A 115 -2.82 9.10 -2.89
CA PRO A 115 -3.04 8.20 -4.01
C PRO A 115 -4.52 8.09 -4.40
N GLN A 116 -4.76 7.66 -5.62
CA GLN A 116 -6.07 7.23 -6.08
C GLN A 116 -6.43 5.85 -5.51
N LEU A 117 -5.47 4.95 -5.39
CA LEU A 117 -5.69 3.58 -4.96
C LEU A 117 -4.65 3.17 -3.92
N VAL A 118 -5.09 2.58 -2.81
CA VAL A 118 -4.22 1.97 -1.80
C VAL A 118 -4.58 0.52 -1.62
N ARG A 119 -3.57 -0.32 -1.55
CA ARG A 119 -3.67 -1.72 -1.16
C ARG A 119 -2.87 -1.97 0.12
N ALA A 120 -3.49 -2.60 1.11
CA ALA A 120 -2.86 -2.97 2.39
C ALA A 120 -3.25 -4.40 2.77
N PHE A 121 -2.67 -5.39 2.09
CA PHE A 121 -3.02 -6.79 2.27
C PHE A 121 -2.16 -7.48 3.33
N ASN A 122 -2.82 -8.21 4.24
CA ASN A 122 -2.20 -9.02 5.28
C ASN A 122 -1.34 -8.22 6.28
N VAL A 123 -1.45 -6.91 6.32
CA VAL A 123 -0.71 -6.06 7.25
C VAL A 123 -1.47 -5.81 8.55
N LEU A 124 -2.80 -5.76 8.50
CA LEU A 124 -3.63 -5.42 9.66
C LEU A 124 -3.80 -6.57 10.68
N ARG A 125 -3.61 -7.80 10.29
CA ARG A 125 -3.79 -8.98 11.16
C ARG A 125 -2.88 -9.05 12.38
N GLN A 126 -1.84 -8.23 12.41
CA GLN A 126 -0.88 -8.16 13.51
C GLN A 126 -1.17 -7.02 14.51
N TYR A 127 -2.28 -6.31 14.30
CA TYR A 127 -2.71 -5.18 15.12
C TYR A 127 -3.92 -5.57 15.98
N ASP A 128 -4.07 -4.91 17.13
CA ASP A 128 -5.29 -4.99 17.92
C ASP A 128 -6.43 -4.24 17.21
N VAL A 129 -7.70 -4.56 17.55
CA VAL A 129 -8.87 -4.02 16.85
C VAL A 129 -8.88 -2.49 16.80
N ASP A 130 -8.59 -1.84 17.91
CA ASP A 130 -8.57 -0.37 18.00
C ASP A 130 -7.49 0.24 17.08
N GLN A 131 -6.36 -0.42 16.97
CA GLN A 131 -5.26 -0.01 16.09
C GLN A 131 -5.61 -0.21 14.62
N VAL A 132 -6.36 -1.28 14.28
CA VAL A 132 -6.85 -1.52 12.92
C VAL A 132 -7.79 -0.39 12.49
N GLU A 133 -8.70 0.02 13.36
CA GLU A 133 -9.62 1.11 13.06
C GLU A 133 -8.88 2.43 12.82
N GLU A 134 -7.91 2.77 13.67
CA GLU A 134 -7.10 3.98 13.51
C GLU A 134 -6.28 3.96 12.19
N ALA A 135 -5.62 2.85 11.89
CA ALA A 135 -4.88 2.69 10.64
C ALA A 135 -5.79 2.82 9.42
N TRP A 136 -6.96 2.20 9.47
CA TRP A 136 -7.96 2.26 8.41
C TRP A 136 -8.47 3.68 8.19
N GLN A 137 -8.86 4.38 9.24
CA GLN A 137 -9.32 5.77 9.17
C GLN A 137 -8.24 6.69 8.58
N THR A 138 -6.99 6.49 8.98
CA THR A 138 -5.85 7.25 8.45
C THR A 138 -5.73 7.05 6.94
N VAL A 139 -5.71 5.81 6.47
CA VAL A 139 -5.63 5.49 5.04
C VAL A 139 -6.84 6.05 4.28
N CYS A 140 -8.05 5.88 4.81
CA CYS A 140 -9.29 6.38 4.18
C CYS A 140 -9.29 7.91 4.01
N SER A 141 -8.69 8.64 4.96
CA SER A 141 -8.59 10.10 4.88
C SER A 141 -7.58 10.57 3.82
N LEU A 142 -6.67 9.72 3.38
CA LEU A 142 -5.57 10.04 2.48
C LEU A 142 -5.74 9.52 1.06
N SER A 143 -6.69 8.63 0.81
CA SER A 143 -6.87 7.94 -0.47
C SER A 143 -8.31 8.02 -0.97
N LEU A 144 -8.52 7.83 -2.27
CA LEU A 144 -9.86 7.79 -2.88
C LEU A 144 -10.46 6.37 -2.79
N ILE A 145 -9.70 5.35 -3.19
CA ILE A 145 -10.09 3.94 -3.07
C ILE A 145 -9.01 3.19 -2.28
N HIS A 146 -9.44 2.39 -1.32
CA HIS A 146 -8.57 1.61 -0.45
C HIS A 146 -9.11 0.20 -0.24
N ILE A 147 -8.20 -0.75 -0.23
CA ILE A 147 -8.46 -2.18 -0.16
C ILE A 147 -7.54 -2.83 0.87
#